data_478f510ed50ab0d6a87005355d12c394
#
_entry.id   478f510ed50ab0d6a87005355d12c394
#
_cell.length_a   1.000
_cell.length_b   1.000
_cell.length_c   1.000
_cell.angle_alpha   90.00
_cell.angle_beta   90.00
_cell.angle_gamma   90.00
#
_symmetry.space_group_name_H-M   'P 1'
#
loop_
_entity.id
_entity.type
_entity.pdbx_description
1 polymer ?
#
loop_
_entity_poly.entity_id
_entity_poly.type
_entity_poly.pdbx_seq_one_letter_code
_entity_poly.pdbx_strand_id
1 'polypeptide(L)'
;RLLKFFLLLLIYTVILIFTCGKQGAFFSVVMLLAMKDVNMDNKNYKICFWVGVVFFIVACYLNKDGAEAVRFMNGEWVNMNKRSNILYVAFTALVCLYLLKYRDRLNNMRILGVVIVNYLIYLYVGSRTGVISIIFLVVMILLFRSQRFRRMKIIKYGCVFSPLICMIFSIVAGVKYDEYSFLKILDMMLQGRIAQNNAYLDRYDIKLFGQHIYEGAENGDFWNLDCAYLDMLICEGLIFAVLWIVVSTALIKYMYNNNRMVEVAILVMYAIYGISETFLLNCFLNMSLFLYGEYLYIQFNKIPNPIRC
;
A
#
# COMPACT_ATOMS: atom_id res chain seq x y z
N ARG A 1 -7.60 27.38 0.66
CA ARG A 1 -7.44 26.64 1.92
C ARG A 1 -6.68 25.35 1.73
N LEU A 2 -7.02 24.54 0.73
CA LEU A 2 -6.37 23.26 0.46
C LEU A 2 -4.86 23.40 0.13
N LEU A 3 -4.47 24.42 -0.67
CA LEU A 3 -3.05 24.69 -0.98
C LEU A 3 -2.25 25.01 0.31
N LYS A 4 -2.82 25.82 1.21
CA LYS A 4 -2.17 26.12 2.51
C LYS A 4 -1.96 24.85 3.33
N PHE A 5 -2.96 23.95 3.35
CA PHE A 5 -2.84 22.66 4.02
C PHE A 5 -1.69 21.83 3.45
N PHE A 6 -1.59 21.73 2.12
CA PHE A 6 -0.49 20.99 1.48
C PHE A 6 0.88 21.62 1.68
N LEU A 7 0.98 22.95 1.74
CA LEU A 7 2.22 23.63 2.08
C LEU A 7 2.64 23.34 3.53
N LEU A 8 1.70 23.35 4.47
CA LEU A 8 1.97 22.96 5.85
C LEU A 8 2.39 21.50 5.95
N LEU A 9 1.72 20.60 5.20
CA LEU A 9 2.09 19.19 5.14
C LEU A 9 3.48 19.00 4.53
N LEU A 10 3.85 19.79 3.50
CA LEU A 10 5.18 19.76 2.92
C LEU A 10 6.25 20.20 3.94
N ILE A 11 6.00 21.31 4.65
CA ILE A 11 6.91 21.78 5.72
C ILE A 11 7.06 20.68 6.79
N TYR A 12 5.94 20.06 7.19
CA TYR A 12 5.96 18.98 8.16
C TYR A 12 6.80 17.78 7.65
N THR A 13 6.65 17.36 6.40
CA THR A 13 7.44 16.24 5.85
C THR A 13 8.92 16.59 5.67
N VAL A 14 9.27 17.86 5.45
CA VAL A 14 10.68 18.32 5.50
C VAL A 14 11.25 18.15 6.91
N ILE A 15 10.49 18.52 7.94
CA ILE A 15 10.90 18.31 9.33
C ILE A 15 11.12 16.81 9.59
N LEU A 16 10.25 15.93 9.09
CA LEU A 16 10.39 14.48 9.25
C LEU A 16 11.67 13.92 8.63
N ILE A 17 12.16 14.47 7.51
CA ILE A 17 13.45 14.05 6.95
C ILE A 17 14.58 14.26 7.95
N PHE A 18 14.58 15.39 8.66
CA PHE A 18 15.61 15.70 9.65
C PHE A 18 15.42 14.92 10.96
N THR A 19 14.20 14.57 11.33
CA THR A 19 13.92 13.85 12.60
C THR A 19 13.98 12.35 12.48
N CYS A 20 13.55 11.78 11.34
CA CYS A 20 13.39 10.34 11.15
C CYS A 20 14.29 9.76 10.07
N GLY A 21 14.95 10.60 9.26
CA GLY A 21 15.80 10.14 8.15
C GLY A 21 15.05 9.55 6.96
N LYS A 22 13.72 9.34 7.06
CA LYS A 22 12.92 8.73 6.00
C LYS A 22 12.37 9.78 5.03
N GLN A 23 12.49 9.51 3.73
CA GLN A 23 12.11 10.43 2.66
C GLN A 23 10.78 10.07 1.97
N GLY A 24 10.20 8.90 2.27
CA GLY A 24 9.02 8.38 1.58
C GLY A 24 7.81 9.30 1.65
N ALA A 25 7.49 9.83 2.84
CA ALA A 25 6.40 10.77 3.04
C ALA A 25 6.61 12.08 2.26
N PHE A 26 7.83 12.62 2.27
CA PHE A 26 8.18 13.83 1.52
C PHE A 26 7.95 13.66 0.02
N PHE A 27 8.52 12.63 -0.59
CA PHE A 27 8.35 12.39 -2.03
C PHE A 27 6.89 12.14 -2.41
N SER A 28 6.13 11.43 -1.56
CA SER A 28 4.70 11.24 -1.79
C SER A 28 3.91 12.54 -1.76
N VAL A 29 4.19 13.44 -0.81
CA VAL A 29 3.53 14.76 -0.75
C VAL A 29 3.91 15.64 -1.92
N VAL A 30 5.20 15.66 -2.31
CA VAL A 30 5.67 16.38 -3.50
C VAL A 30 4.98 15.87 -4.76
N MET A 31 4.91 14.56 -4.94
CA MET A 31 4.19 13.95 -6.06
C MET A 31 2.71 14.36 -6.08
N LEU A 32 2.03 14.29 -4.94
CA LEU A 32 0.62 14.70 -4.84
C LEU A 32 0.41 16.17 -5.19
N LEU A 33 1.32 17.05 -4.76
CA LEU A 33 1.30 18.47 -5.13
C LEU A 33 1.53 18.68 -6.64
N ALA A 34 2.45 17.93 -7.24
CA ALA A 34 2.67 17.98 -8.69
C ALA A 34 1.47 17.50 -9.47
N MET A 35 0.75 16.48 -8.96
CA MET A 35 -0.41 15.90 -9.63
C MET A 35 -1.69 16.76 -9.55
N LYS A 36 -1.74 17.79 -8.70
CA LYS A 36 -2.93 18.66 -8.57
C LYS A 36 -3.38 19.33 -9.88
N ASP A 37 -2.45 19.51 -10.82
CA ASP A 37 -2.68 20.14 -12.12
C ASP A 37 -2.71 19.11 -13.27
N VAL A 38 -2.53 17.82 -12.97
CA VAL A 38 -2.46 16.74 -13.97
C VAL A 38 -3.78 15.98 -14.02
N ASN A 39 -4.41 16.00 -15.18
CA ASN A 39 -5.59 15.17 -15.42
C ASN A 39 -5.17 13.70 -15.67
N MET A 40 -5.51 12.82 -14.74
CA MET A 40 -5.24 11.38 -14.86
C MET A 40 -6.32 10.69 -15.72
N ASP A 41 -6.30 10.97 -17.01
CA ASP A 41 -7.16 10.32 -18.01
C ASP A 41 -6.60 8.93 -18.44
N ASN A 42 -7.36 8.23 -19.29
CA ASN A 42 -6.95 6.92 -19.81
C ASN A 42 -5.65 6.97 -20.63
N LYS A 43 -5.30 8.11 -21.23
CA LYS A 43 -4.05 8.29 -21.98
C LYS A 43 -2.87 8.34 -21.03
N ASN A 44 -2.97 9.10 -19.95
CA ASN A 44 -1.92 9.22 -18.95
C ASN A 44 -1.71 7.89 -18.21
N TYR A 45 -2.77 7.17 -17.82
CA TYR A 45 -2.64 5.81 -17.28
C TYR A 45 -2.00 4.84 -18.27
N LYS A 46 -2.25 4.98 -19.58
CA LYS A 46 -1.60 4.16 -20.61
C LYS A 46 -0.09 4.42 -20.66
N ILE A 47 0.32 5.68 -20.60
CA ILE A 47 1.76 6.05 -20.58
C ILE A 47 2.41 5.47 -19.33
N CYS A 48 1.85 5.74 -18.14
CA CYS A 48 2.37 5.21 -16.87
C CYS A 48 2.49 3.70 -16.89
N PHE A 49 1.50 2.99 -17.44
CA PHE A 49 1.55 1.53 -17.56
C PHE A 49 2.73 1.05 -18.41
N TRP A 50 2.95 1.61 -19.60
CA TRP A 50 4.05 1.17 -20.46
C TRP A 50 5.42 1.53 -19.90
N VAL A 51 5.57 2.71 -19.31
CA VAL A 51 6.78 3.09 -18.58
C VAL A 51 7.03 2.10 -17.44
N GLY A 52 6.00 1.78 -16.65
CA GLY A 52 6.10 0.79 -15.58
C GLY A 52 6.48 -0.61 -16.07
N VAL A 53 5.97 -1.05 -17.24
CA VAL A 53 6.37 -2.34 -17.86
C VAL A 53 7.86 -2.36 -18.16
N VAL A 54 8.40 -1.29 -18.76
CA VAL A 54 9.84 -1.20 -19.06
C VAL A 54 10.65 -1.27 -17.77
N PHE A 55 10.29 -0.48 -16.75
CA PHE A 55 10.98 -0.52 -15.44
C PHE A 55 10.88 -1.90 -14.78
N PHE A 56 9.74 -2.56 -14.86
CA PHE A 56 9.57 -3.90 -14.29
C PHE A 56 10.45 -4.94 -14.99
N ILE A 57 10.54 -4.90 -16.32
CA ILE A 57 11.43 -5.79 -17.10
C ILE A 57 12.89 -5.56 -16.70
N VAL A 58 13.31 -4.29 -16.59
CA VAL A 58 14.66 -3.94 -16.14
C VAL A 58 14.91 -4.45 -14.71
N ALA A 59 13.95 -4.26 -13.80
CA ALA A 59 14.05 -4.75 -12.43
C ALA A 59 14.15 -6.28 -12.37
N CYS A 60 13.39 -7.02 -13.18
CA CYS A 60 13.50 -8.47 -13.29
C CYS A 60 14.86 -8.90 -13.82
N TYR A 61 15.39 -8.19 -14.82
CA TYR A 61 16.74 -8.48 -15.38
C TYR A 61 17.83 -8.24 -14.34
N LEU A 62 17.80 -7.13 -13.62
CA LEU A 62 18.79 -6.81 -12.58
C LEU A 62 18.71 -7.76 -11.37
N ASN A 63 17.56 -8.37 -11.11
CA ASN A 63 17.34 -9.32 -10.01
C ASN A 63 17.30 -10.79 -10.49
N LYS A 64 17.81 -11.10 -11.69
CA LYS A 64 17.73 -12.45 -12.26
C LYS A 64 18.44 -13.52 -11.41
N ASP A 65 19.57 -13.16 -10.80
CA ASP A 65 20.40 -14.06 -10.00
C ASP A 65 19.91 -14.22 -8.55
N GLY A 66 18.88 -13.44 -8.16
CA GLY A 66 18.39 -13.37 -6.78
C GLY A 66 19.36 -12.62 -5.87
N ALA A 67 18.88 -12.20 -4.72
CA ALA A 67 19.72 -11.74 -3.62
C ALA A 67 19.85 -12.89 -2.61
N GLU A 68 21.04 -13.12 -2.10
CA GLU A 68 21.22 -13.96 -0.92
C GLU A 68 20.55 -13.26 0.25
N ALA A 69 19.37 -13.71 0.60
CA ALA A 69 18.65 -13.22 1.78
C ALA A 69 18.91 -14.20 2.91
N VAL A 70 19.60 -13.74 3.94
CA VAL A 70 19.76 -14.49 5.18
C VAL A 70 18.53 -14.24 6.04
N ARG A 71 17.80 -15.29 6.38
CA ARG A 71 16.64 -15.21 7.25
C ARG A 71 16.86 -16.06 8.51
N PHE A 72 16.54 -15.49 9.65
CA PHE A 72 16.51 -16.25 10.90
C PHE A 72 15.19 -17.03 10.96
N MET A 73 15.27 -18.37 10.95
CA MET A 73 14.11 -19.25 11.05
C MET A 73 14.43 -20.40 12.01
N ASN A 74 13.56 -20.61 12.99
CA ASN A 74 13.70 -21.72 13.97
C ASN A 74 15.03 -21.76 14.75
N GLY A 75 15.61 -20.57 15.05
CA GLY A 75 16.88 -20.50 15.79
C GLY A 75 18.15 -20.56 14.94
N GLU A 76 18.04 -20.65 13.62
CA GLU A 76 19.17 -20.71 12.69
C GLU A 76 19.07 -19.69 11.56
N TRP A 77 20.24 -19.19 11.12
CA TRP A 77 20.34 -18.33 9.94
C TRP A 77 20.33 -19.19 8.67
N VAL A 78 19.25 -19.11 7.91
CA VAL A 78 19.08 -19.86 6.66
C VAL A 78 19.31 -18.92 5.47
N ASN A 79 20.31 -19.27 4.65
CA ASN A 79 20.50 -18.61 3.35
C ASN A 79 19.35 -18.99 2.42
N MET A 80 18.52 -18.02 2.11
CA MET A 80 17.46 -18.19 1.11
C MET A 80 17.84 -17.44 -0.16
N ASN A 81 18.11 -18.18 -1.21
CA ASN A 81 18.23 -17.60 -2.55
C ASN A 81 16.83 -17.19 -3.03
N LYS A 82 16.35 -16.02 -2.57
CA LYS A 82 14.99 -15.58 -2.82
C LYS A 82 15.01 -14.23 -3.55
N ARG A 83 14.24 -14.14 -4.62
CA ARG A 83 14.04 -12.87 -5.29
C ARG A 83 13.30 -11.90 -4.38
N SER A 84 13.67 -10.63 -4.46
CA SER A 84 13.14 -9.61 -3.57
C SER A 84 11.61 -9.47 -3.67
N ASN A 85 10.90 -9.39 -2.54
CA ASN A 85 9.47 -9.08 -2.49
C ASN A 85 9.13 -7.77 -3.21
N ILE A 86 10.07 -6.84 -3.31
CA ILE A 86 9.89 -5.56 -4.01
C ILE A 86 9.51 -5.74 -5.48
N LEU A 87 9.97 -6.83 -6.13
CA LEU A 87 9.54 -7.18 -7.49
C LEU A 87 8.03 -7.49 -7.55
N TYR A 88 7.51 -8.15 -6.50
CA TYR A 88 6.07 -8.43 -6.46
C TYR A 88 5.25 -7.17 -6.18
N VAL A 89 5.75 -6.27 -5.35
CA VAL A 89 5.11 -4.97 -5.11
C VAL A 89 5.11 -4.14 -6.40
N ALA A 90 6.22 -4.12 -7.16
CA ALA A 90 6.29 -3.47 -8.47
C ALA A 90 5.32 -4.11 -9.48
N PHE A 91 5.18 -5.44 -9.48
CA PHE A 91 4.17 -6.12 -10.28
C PHE A 91 2.74 -5.73 -9.88
N THR A 92 2.46 -5.66 -8.57
CA THR A 92 1.16 -5.19 -8.06
C THR A 92 0.86 -3.77 -8.55
N ALA A 93 1.84 -2.89 -8.56
CA ALA A 93 1.73 -1.55 -9.13
C ALA A 93 1.33 -1.58 -10.62
N LEU A 94 1.96 -2.45 -11.41
CA LEU A 94 1.60 -2.63 -12.82
C LEU A 94 0.19 -3.16 -13.02
N VAL A 95 -0.25 -4.12 -12.21
CA VAL A 95 -1.61 -4.65 -12.24
C VAL A 95 -2.61 -3.51 -11.95
N CYS A 96 -2.34 -2.68 -10.96
CA CYS A 96 -3.19 -1.53 -10.65
C CYS A 96 -3.27 -0.53 -11.82
N LEU A 97 -2.13 -0.18 -12.42
CA LEU A 97 -2.10 0.70 -13.62
C LEU A 97 -2.85 0.08 -14.80
N TYR A 98 -2.72 -1.23 -15.02
CA TYR A 98 -3.48 -1.95 -16.04
C TYR A 98 -4.99 -1.87 -15.79
N LEU A 99 -5.42 -2.12 -14.56
CA LEU A 99 -6.83 -2.06 -14.18
C LEU A 99 -7.39 -0.64 -14.30
N LEU A 100 -6.64 0.38 -13.89
CA LEU A 100 -7.03 1.79 -14.04
C LEU A 100 -7.14 2.20 -15.51
N LYS A 101 -6.20 1.77 -16.34
CA LYS A 101 -6.23 2.01 -17.80
C LYS A 101 -7.46 1.40 -18.47
N TYR A 102 -7.92 0.23 -18.02
CA TYR A 102 -9.03 -0.50 -18.63
C TYR A 102 -10.31 -0.49 -17.78
N ARG A 103 -10.39 0.38 -16.76
CA ARG A 103 -11.50 0.40 -15.79
C ARG A 103 -12.90 0.42 -16.41
N ASP A 104 -13.07 1.16 -17.54
CA ASP A 104 -14.35 1.27 -18.24
C ASP A 104 -14.63 0.08 -19.20
N ARG A 105 -13.64 -0.78 -19.45
CA ARG A 105 -13.73 -1.91 -20.39
C ARG A 105 -13.24 -3.23 -19.77
N LEU A 106 -13.39 -3.36 -18.48
CA LEU A 106 -12.91 -4.53 -17.75
C LEU A 106 -13.85 -5.72 -17.99
N ASN A 107 -13.41 -6.70 -18.78
CA ASN A 107 -14.12 -7.95 -19.06
C ASN A 107 -13.48 -9.14 -18.36
N ASN A 108 -14.17 -10.31 -18.40
CA ASN A 108 -13.69 -11.52 -17.74
C ASN A 108 -12.33 -12.00 -18.28
N MET A 109 -12.09 -11.85 -19.59
CA MET A 109 -10.81 -12.27 -20.20
C MET A 109 -9.62 -11.46 -19.67
N ARG A 110 -9.79 -10.15 -19.45
CA ARG A 110 -8.74 -9.31 -18.86
C ARG A 110 -8.48 -9.69 -17.41
N ILE A 111 -9.52 -9.97 -16.66
CA ILE A 111 -9.39 -10.43 -15.26
C ILE A 111 -8.68 -11.77 -15.21
N LEU A 112 -9.07 -12.72 -16.07
CA LEU A 112 -8.40 -14.02 -16.20
C LEU A 112 -6.92 -13.85 -16.56
N GLY A 113 -6.60 -12.95 -17.50
CA GLY A 113 -5.22 -12.60 -17.84
C GLY A 113 -4.42 -12.11 -16.64
N VAL A 114 -5.00 -11.25 -15.79
CA VAL A 114 -4.36 -10.79 -14.55
C VAL A 114 -4.08 -11.97 -13.61
N VAL A 115 -5.05 -12.89 -13.44
CA VAL A 115 -4.88 -14.07 -12.57
C VAL A 115 -3.78 -15.00 -13.08
N ILE A 116 -3.74 -15.27 -14.39
CA ILE A 116 -2.71 -16.12 -15.01
C ILE A 116 -1.32 -15.49 -14.82
N VAL A 117 -1.16 -14.21 -15.15
CA VAL A 117 0.13 -13.52 -15.01
C VAL A 117 0.54 -13.44 -13.53
N ASN A 118 -0.43 -13.20 -12.62
CA ASN A 118 -0.17 -13.23 -11.18
C ASN A 118 0.41 -14.58 -10.72
N TYR A 119 -0.14 -15.69 -11.21
CA TYR A 119 0.36 -17.02 -10.91
C TYR A 119 1.78 -17.24 -11.46
N LEU A 120 2.05 -16.82 -12.70
CA LEU A 120 3.39 -16.93 -13.30
C LEU A 120 4.43 -16.10 -12.52
N ILE A 121 4.09 -14.89 -12.12
CA ILE A 121 4.98 -14.06 -11.28
C ILE A 121 5.17 -14.66 -9.89
N TYR A 122 4.14 -15.30 -9.33
CA TYR A 122 4.29 -16.04 -8.08
C TYR A 122 5.30 -17.18 -8.18
N LEU A 123 5.24 -17.96 -9.26
CA LEU A 123 6.24 -19.02 -9.51
C LEU A 123 7.66 -18.45 -9.67
N TYR A 124 7.78 -17.23 -10.16
CA TYR A 124 9.08 -16.57 -10.36
C TYR A 124 9.63 -15.94 -9.07
N VAL A 125 8.81 -15.25 -8.27
CA VAL A 125 9.24 -14.47 -7.10
C VAL A 125 9.01 -15.20 -5.78
N GLY A 126 7.93 -16.00 -5.66
CA GLY A 126 7.57 -16.75 -4.45
C GLY A 126 6.93 -15.92 -3.32
N SER A 127 6.51 -14.66 -3.58
CA SER A 127 5.87 -13.81 -2.56
C SER A 127 4.41 -14.21 -2.33
N ARG A 128 4.11 -14.75 -1.14
CA ARG A 128 2.76 -15.17 -0.75
C ARG A 128 1.82 -13.98 -0.52
N THR A 129 2.30 -12.96 0.17
CA THR A 129 1.52 -11.75 0.47
C THR A 129 1.10 -11.02 -0.80
N GLY A 130 2.02 -10.91 -1.77
CA GLY A 130 1.74 -10.28 -3.05
C GLY A 130 0.67 -11.01 -3.87
N VAL A 131 0.76 -12.35 -3.98
CA VAL A 131 -0.24 -13.13 -4.73
C VAL A 131 -1.62 -13.04 -4.10
N ILE A 132 -1.70 -13.10 -2.77
CA ILE A 132 -2.97 -12.98 -2.03
C ILE A 132 -3.58 -11.60 -2.25
N SER A 133 -2.78 -10.54 -2.22
CA SER A 133 -3.26 -9.16 -2.43
C SER A 133 -3.89 -8.96 -3.81
N ILE A 134 -3.28 -9.51 -4.87
CA ILE A 134 -3.86 -9.43 -6.23
C ILE A 134 -5.10 -10.31 -6.36
N ILE A 135 -5.13 -11.50 -5.76
CA ILE A 135 -6.34 -12.35 -5.73
C ILE A 135 -7.47 -11.61 -5.01
N PHE A 136 -7.18 -11.02 -3.85
CA PHE A 136 -8.15 -10.19 -3.12
C PHE A 136 -8.69 -9.05 -3.98
N LEU A 137 -7.81 -8.32 -4.69
CA LEU A 137 -8.19 -7.25 -5.61
C LEU A 137 -9.14 -7.75 -6.70
N VAL A 138 -8.83 -8.88 -7.33
CA VAL A 138 -9.66 -9.50 -8.36
C VAL A 138 -11.03 -9.91 -7.80
N VAL A 139 -11.06 -10.56 -6.64
CA VAL A 139 -12.30 -10.97 -5.96
C VAL A 139 -13.16 -9.75 -5.64
N MET A 140 -12.58 -8.69 -5.10
CA MET A 140 -13.31 -7.44 -4.81
C MET A 140 -13.90 -6.81 -6.08
N ILE A 141 -13.16 -6.77 -7.19
CA ILE A 141 -13.66 -6.25 -8.48
C ILE A 141 -14.83 -7.11 -8.97
N LEU A 142 -14.76 -8.44 -8.88
CA LEU A 142 -15.84 -9.33 -9.29
C LEU A 142 -17.08 -9.15 -8.40
N LEU A 143 -16.92 -9.06 -7.10
CA LEU A 143 -18.01 -8.82 -6.15
C LEU A 143 -18.68 -7.46 -6.39
N PHE A 144 -17.90 -6.43 -6.70
CA PHE A 144 -18.42 -5.10 -7.00
C PHE A 144 -19.19 -5.01 -8.33
N ARG A 145 -19.19 -6.03 -9.18
CA ARG A 145 -20.10 -6.10 -10.32
C ARG A 145 -21.55 -6.29 -9.89
N SER A 146 -21.78 -6.92 -8.74
CA SER A 146 -23.11 -7.11 -8.17
C SER A 146 -23.61 -5.81 -7.52
N GLN A 147 -24.74 -5.29 -8.00
CA GLN A 147 -25.39 -4.11 -7.38
C GLN A 147 -25.82 -4.39 -5.94
N ARG A 148 -26.27 -5.65 -5.64
CA ARG A 148 -26.66 -6.04 -4.30
C ARG A 148 -25.48 -5.88 -3.34
N PHE A 149 -24.31 -6.39 -3.71
CA PHE A 149 -23.10 -6.30 -2.90
C PHE A 149 -22.70 -4.84 -2.64
N ARG A 150 -22.69 -4.00 -3.69
CA ARG A 150 -22.36 -2.56 -3.56
C ARG A 150 -23.32 -1.79 -2.66
N ARG A 151 -24.61 -2.17 -2.58
CA ARG A 151 -25.63 -1.49 -1.75
C ARG A 151 -25.59 -1.90 -0.27
N MET A 152 -24.85 -2.95 0.09
CA MET A 152 -24.73 -3.39 1.48
C MET A 152 -23.95 -2.35 2.31
N LYS A 153 -24.58 -1.82 3.37
CA LYS A 153 -23.96 -0.83 4.26
C LYS A 153 -22.67 -1.33 4.90
N ILE A 154 -22.63 -2.61 5.31
CA ILE A 154 -21.45 -3.23 5.92
C ILE A 154 -20.26 -3.22 4.95
N ILE A 155 -20.47 -3.51 3.67
CA ILE A 155 -19.42 -3.47 2.65
C ILE A 155 -18.94 -2.05 2.44
N LYS A 156 -19.87 -1.09 2.32
CA LYS A 156 -19.52 0.33 2.18
C LYS A 156 -18.64 0.80 3.33
N TYR A 157 -19.08 0.60 4.57
CA TYR A 157 -18.32 1.05 5.74
C TYR A 157 -17.03 0.26 5.95
N GLY A 158 -17.03 -1.06 5.67
CA GLY A 158 -15.82 -1.87 5.68
C GLY A 158 -14.76 -1.36 4.71
N CYS A 159 -15.14 -1.02 3.47
CA CYS A 159 -14.23 -0.42 2.50
C CYS A 159 -13.77 0.99 2.94
N VAL A 160 -14.70 1.86 3.33
CA VAL A 160 -14.40 3.25 3.69
C VAL A 160 -13.45 3.33 4.88
N PHE A 161 -13.64 2.50 5.89
CA PHE A 161 -12.81 2.49 7.09
C PHE A 161 -11.67 1.46 7.04
N SER A 162 -11.42 0.81 5.89
CA SER A 162 -10.36 -0.19 5.77
C SER A 162 -8.98 0.33 6.20
N PRO A 163 -8.53 1.57 5.91
CA PRO A 163 -7.23 2.03 6.38
C PRO A 163 -7.17 2.12 7.91
N LEU A 164 -8.25 2.59 8.54
CA LEU A 164 -8.35 2.66 10.01
C LEU A 164 -8.39 1.26 10.64
N ILE A 165 -9.18 0.37 10.07
CA ILE A 165 -9.30 -1.02 10.54
C ILE A 165 -7.95 -1.73 10.45
N CYS A 166 -7.21 -1.57 9.34
CA CYS A 166 -5.90 -2.17 9.17
C CYS A 166 -4.87 -1.60 10.15
N MET A 167 -4.89 -0.29 10.40
CA MET A 167 -4.02 0.35 11.40
C MET A 167 -4.31 -0.18 12.81
N ILE A 168 -5.60 -0.19 13.23
CA ILE A 168 -6.01 -0.71 14.54
C ILE A 168 -5.61 -2.18 14.67
N PHE A 169 -5.85 -2.99 13.63
CA PHE A 169 -5.43 -4.40 13.62
C PHE A 169 -3.93 -4.55 13.82
N SER A 170 -3.10 -3.78 13.11
CA SER A 170 -1.63 -3.86 13.21
C SER A 170 -1.13 -3.53 14.61
N ILE A 171 -1.73 -2.51 15.26
CA ILE A 171 -1.38 -2.13 16.64
C ILE A 171 -1.84 -3.20 17.62
N VAL A 172 -3.14 -3.55 17.59
CA VAL A 172 -3.74 -4.48 18.55
C VAL A 172 -3.13 -5.87 18.44
N ALA A 173 -2.91 -6.36 17.22
CA ALA A 173 -2.28 -7.66 17.01
C ALA A 173 -0.81 -7.67 17.52
N GLY A 174 -0.07 -6.56 17.31
CA GLY A 174 1.28 -6.41 17.84
C GLY A 174 1.29 -6.42 19.39
N VAL A 175 0.52 -5.52 20.02
CA VAL A 175 0.45 -5.40 21.49
C VAL A 175 -0.01 -6.69 22.16
N LYS A 176 -0.93 -7.44 21.53
CA LYS A 176 -1.55 -8.65 22.09
C LYS A 176 -0.92 -9.95 21.61
N TYR A 177 0.23 -9.89 20.94
CA TYR A 177 0.87 -11.04 20.30
C TYR A 177 1.11 -12.20 21.26
N ASP A 178 1.64 -11.93 22.44
CA ASP A 178 1.99 -12.96 23.44
C ASP A 178 0.79 -13.45 24.25
N GLU A 179 -0.29 -12.66 24.31
CA GLU A 179 -1.48 -13.03 25.08
C GLU A 179 -2.37 -14.07 24.39
N TYR A 180 -2.38 -14.09 23.04
CA TYR A 180 -3.34 -14.91 22.27
C TYR A 180 -2.67 -15.90 21.31
N SER A 181 -2.82 -17.18 21.56
CA SER A 181 -2.25 -18.26 20.71
C SER A 181 -2.70 -18.18 19.23
N PHE A 182 -3.91 -17.69 18.95
CA PHE A 182 -4.38 -17.55 17.57
C PHE A 182 -3.56 -16.51 16.79
N LEU A 183 -3.01 -15.47 17.46
CA LEU A 183 -2.15 -14.49 16.79
C LEU A 183 -0.82 -15.11 16.35
N LYS A 184 -0.30 -16.10 17.08
CA LYS A 184 0.88 -16.86 16.67
C LYS A 184 0.61 -17.72 15.42
N ILE A 185 -0.60 -18.28 15.30
CA ILE A 185 -1.02 -19.01 14.09
C ILE A 185 -1.15 -18.05 12.92
N LEU A 186 -1.76 -16.88 13.13
CA LEU A 186 -1.92 -15.85 12.11
C LEU A 186 -0.55 -15.28 11.69
N ASP A 187 0.37 -15.16 12.62
CA ASP A 187 1.74 -14.69 12.37
C ASP A 187 2.52 -15.64 11.46
N MET A 188 2.36 -16.95 11.63
CA MET A 188 2.95 -17.94 10.70
C MET A 188 2.44 -17.73 9.26
N MET A 189 1.16 -17.37 9.08
CA MET A 189 0.59 -17.05 7.76
C MET A 189 1.15 -15.74 7.21
N LEU A 190 1.38 -14.75 8.08
CA LEU A 190 1.94 -13.43 7.76
C LEU A 190 3.48 -13.40 7.81
N GLN A 191 4.13 -14.56 7.95
CA GLN A 191 5.60 -14.70 7.90
C GLN A 191 6.35 -13.88 8.96
N GLY A 192 5.85 -13.86 10.21
CA GLY A 192 6.49 -13.20 11.33
C GLY A 192 6.19 -11.69 11.45
N ARG A 193 5.21 -11.16 10.71
CA ARG A 193 4.91 -9.72 10.71
C ARG A 193 4.28 -9.23 12.01
N ILE A 194 3.48 -10.07 12.69
CA ILE A 194 2.85 -9.69 13.97
C ILE A 194 3.90 -9.71 15.10
N ALA A 195 4.77 -10.72 15.12
CA ALA A 195 5.89 -10.78 16.06
C ALA A 195 6.84 -9.59 15.89
N GLN A 196 7.13 -9.21 14.64
CA GLN A 196 7.90 -8.03 14.31
C GLN A 196 7.22 -6.74 14.84
N ASN A 197 5.91 -6.60 14.63
CA ASN A 197 5.13 -5.48 15.14
C ASN A 197 5.20 -5.40 16.68
N ASN A 198 5.11 -6.54 17.39
CA ASN A 198 5.25 -6.61 18.85
C ASN A 198 6.62 -6.10 19.28
N ALA A 199 7.72 -6.62 18.70
CA ALA A 199 9.07 -6.22 19.05
C ALA A 199 9.34 -4.71 18.85
N TYR A 200 8.75 -4.11 17.80
CA TYR A 200 8.89 -2.66 17.58
C TYR A 200 8.04 -1.83 18.54
N LEU A 201 6.83 -2.27 18.89
CA LEU A 201 5.97 -1.59 19.86
C LEU A 201 6.52 -1.66 21.29
N ASP A 202 7.23 -2.72 21.63
CA ASP A 202 7.91 -2.86 22.93
C ASP A 202 9.15 -1.95 23.04
N ARG A 203 9.79 -1.65 21.90
CA ARG A 203 11.04 -0.87 21.89
C ARG A 203 10.84 0.61 21.65
N TYR A 204 9.83 1.01 20.89
CA TYR A 204 9.61 2.39 20.45
C TYR A 204 8.25 2.92 20.85
N ASP A 205 8.25 4.00 21.63
CA ASP A 205 7.02 4.75 21.93
C ASP A 205 6.46 5.43 20.68
N ILE A 206 5.14 5.55 20.62
CA ILE A 206 4.46 6.33 19.56
C ILE A 206 4.55 7.81 19.92
N LYS A 207 5.33 8.58 19.15
CA LYS A 207 5.50 10.02 19.32
C LYS A 207 4.61 10.83 18.39
N LEU A 208 4.32 12.09 18.75
CA LEU A 208 3.49 12.97 17.92
C LEU A 208 4.12 13.26 16.55
N PHE A 209 5.44 13.50 16.52
CA PHE A 209 6.20 13.93 15.34
C PHE A 209 7.17 12.84 14.81
N GLY A 210 6.96 11.60 15.24
CA GLY A 210 7.81 10.49 14.84
C GLY A 210 9.19 10.47 15.49
N GLN A 211 10.00 9.50 15.09
CA GLN A 211 11.36 9.31 15.61
C GLN A 211 12.18 8.45 14.65
N HIS A 212 13.50 8.56 14.76
CA HIS A 212 14.42 7.69 14.04
C HIS A 212 14.34 6.28 14.62
N ILE A 213 14.26 5.27 13.78
CA ILE A 213 14.40 3.87 14.17
C ILE A 213 15.70 3.32 13.58
N TYR A 214 16.40 2.53 14.38
CA TYR A 214 17.58 1.83 13.90
C TYR A 214 17.14 0.53 13.23
N GLU A 215 17.17 0.52 11.91
CA GLU A 215 16.96 -0.67 11.07
C GLU A 215 18.34 -1.25 10.77
N GLY A 216 18.64 -2.44 11.26
CA GLY A 216 19.87 -3.13 10.96
C GLY A 216 20.55 -3.76 12.16
N ALA A 217 21.30 -4.77 11.87
CA ALA A 217 21.91 -5.67 12.84
C ALA A 217 23.20 -5.09 13.44
N GLU A 218 23.14 -4.09 14.29
CA GLU A 218 24.31 -3.87 15.16
C GLU A 218 24.46 -4.98 16.22
N ASN A 219 23.39 -5.75 16.50
CA ASN A 219 23.41 -6.88 17.44
C ASN A 219 22.62 -8.11 16.98
N GLY A 220 22.43 -8.34 15.67
CA GLY A 220 21.83 -9.58 15.16
C GLY A 220 20.31 -9.73 15.28
N ASP A 221 19.60 -8.83 15.96
CA ASP A 221 18.20 -9.03 16.36
C ASP A 221 17.18 -8.15 15.62
N PHE A 222 17.60 -7.25 14.71
CA PHE A 222 16.70 -6.29 14.10
C PHE A 222 16.39 -6.59 12.63
N TRP A 223 15.11 -6.85 12.38
CA TRP A 223 14.52 -6.98 11.07
C TRP A 223 13.95 -5.62 10.65
N ASN A 224 13.91 -5.36 9.34
CA ASN A 224 13.22 -4.19 8.82
C ASN A 224 11.74 -4.25 9.22
N LEU A 225 11.18 -3.13 9.66
CA LEU A 225 9.76 -3.04 9.96
C LEU A 225 8.97 -3.10 8.65
N ASP A 226 8.23 -4.19 8.45
CA ASP A 226 7.51 -4.45 7.20
C ASP A 226 6.02 -4.06 7.26
N CYS A 227 5.55 -3.49 8.36
CA CYS A 227 4.18 -2.98 8.50
C CYS A 227 4.13 -1.47 8.26
N ALA A 228 3.49 -1.04 7.16
CA ALA A 228 3.39 0.38 6.80
C ALA A 228 2.66 1.23 7.86
N TYR A 229 1.73 0.66 8.60
CA TYR A 229 0.98 1.40 9.63
C TYR A 229 1.84 1.69 10.85
N LEU A 230 2.65 0.72 11.30
CA LEU A 230 3.57 0.95 12.41
C LEU A 230 4.76 1.80 11.98
N ASP A 231 5.28 1.59 10.77
CA ASP A 231 6.31 2.45 10.21
C ASP A 231 5.85 3.92 10.21
N MET A 232 4.62 4.17 9.73
CA MET A 232 4.01 5.49 9.73
C MET A 232 3.81 6.06 11.14
N LEU A 233 3.34 5.25 12.09
CA LEU A 233 3.12 5.69 13.48
C LEU A 233 4.41 5.98 14.22
N ILE A 234 5.43 5.15 14.07
CA ILE A 234 6.69 5.27 14.81
C ILE A 234 7.62 6.27 14.14
N CYS A 235 7.81 6.16 12.80
CA CYS A 235 8.76 6.99 12.07
C CYS A 235 8.20 8.36 11.71
N GLU A 236 6.97 8.41 11.18
CA GLU A 236 6.36 9.67 10.71
C GLU A 236 5.54 10.35 11.83
N GLY A 237 5.15 9.60 12.85
CA GLY A 237 4.43 10.08 14.02
C GLY A 237 2.91 10.01 13.91
N LEU A 238 2.29 10.15 15.09
CA LEU A 238 0.83 10.03 15.25
C LEU A 238 0.07 11.04 14.40
N ILE A 239 0.55 12.29 14.32
CA ILE A 239 -0.11 13.35 13.55
C ILE A 239 -0.19 12.96 12.07
N PHE A 240 0.94 12.50 11.48
CA PHE A 240 0.97 12.09 10.09
C PHE A 240 0.06 10.88 9.85
N ALA A 241 0.14 9.86 10.69
CA ALA A 241 -0.68 8.66 10.57
C ALA A 241 -2.18 8.98 10.60
N VAL A 242 -2.63 9.83 11.54
CA VAL A 242 -4.03 10.28 11.62
C VAL A 242 -4.44 11.04 10.36
N LEU A 243 -3.62 11.99 9.88
CA LEU A 243 -3.90 12.72 8.64
C LEU A 243 -4.01 11.80 7.45
N TRP A 244 -3.10 10.83 7.32
CA TRP A 244 -3.12 9.82 6.24
C TRP A 244 -4.41 8.99 6.27
N ILE A 245 -4.82 8.49 7.45
CA ILE A 245 -6.06 7.70 7.62
C ILE A 245 -7.29 8.53 7.26
N VAL A 246 -7.36 9.79 7.72
CA VAL A 246 -8.49 10.68 7.42
C VAL A 246 -8.60 10.94 5.91
N VAL A 247 -7.48 11.26 5.25
CA VAL A 247 -7.46 11.53 3.80
C VAL A 247 -7.81 10.26 3.02
N SER A 248 -7.25 9.11 3.40
CA SER A 248 -7.54 7.81 2.76
C SER A 248 -9.01 7.43 2.88
N THR A 249 -9.58 7.58 4.09
CA THR A 249 -11.00 7.32 4.35
C THR A 249 -11.90 8.26 3.52
N ALA A 250 -11.56 9.55 3.45
CA ALA A 250 -12.30 10.53 2.65
C ALA A 250 -12.25 10.20 1.16
N LEU A 251 -11.08 9.81 0.65
CA LEU A 251 -10.89 9.39 -0.74
C LEU A 251 -11.71 8.15 -1.08
N ILE A 252 -11.63 7.08 -0.26
CA ILE A 252 -12.40 5.85 -0.50
C ILE A 252 -13.89 6.15 -0.47
N LYS A 253 -14.36 6.96 0.50
CA LYS A 253 -15.77 7.40 0.57
C LYS A 253 -16.18 8.16 -0.69
N TYR A 254 -15.34 9.06 -1.19
CA TYR A 254 -15.57 9.80 -2.43
C TYR A 254 -15.68 8.85 -3.63
N MET A 255 -14.72 7.94 -3.81
CA MET A 255 -14.71 6.97 -4.91
C MET A 255 -15.94 6.04 -4.85
N TYR A 256 -16.30 5.58 -3.66
CA TYR A 256 -17.47 4.71 -3.45
C TYR A 256 -18.78 5.43 -3.79
N ASN A 257 -18.95 6.67 -3.35
CA ASN A 257 -20.16 7.45 -3.62
C ASN A 257 -20.30 7.82 -5.11
N ASN A 258 -19.18 7.89 -5.85
CA ASN A 258 -19.17 8.12 -7.30
C ASN A 258 -19.14 6.83 -8.12
N ASN A 259 -19.46 5.68 -7.50
CA ASN A 259 -19.54 4.37 -8.16
C ASN A 259 -18.24 3.91 -8.85
N ARG A 260 -17.09 4.39 -8.38
CA ARG A 260 -15.75 4.09 -8.91
C ARG A 260 -15.17 2.84 -8.24
N MET A 261 -15.78 1.68 -8.51
CA MET A 261 -15.55 0.46 -7.72
C MET A 261 -14.19 -0.21 -7.96
N VAL A 262 -13.59 -0.05 -9.15
CA VAL A 262 -12.23 -0.55 -9.42
C VAL A 262 -11.22 0.22 -8.57
N GLU A 263 -11.38 1.53 -8.49
CA GLU A 263 -10.55 2.42 -7.68
C GLU A 263 -10.70 2.12 -6.17
N VAL A 264 -11.94 1.88 -5.72
CA VAL A 264 -12.20 1.44 -4.34
C VAL A 264 -11.49 0.12 -4.04
N ALA A 265 -11.59 -0.87 -4.95
CA ALA A 265 -10.92 -2.15 -4.75
C ALA A 265 -9.40 -2.01 -4.66
N ILE A 266 -8.80 -1.15 -5.50
CA ILE A 266 -7.36 -0.85 -5.46
C ILE A 266 -6.97 -0.21 -4.12
N LEU A 267 -7.70 0.82 -3.68
CA LEU A 267 -7.43 1.51 -2.41
C LEU A 267 -7.54 0.56 -1.20
N VAL A 268 -8.57 -0.28 -1.16
CA VAL A 268 -8.77 -1.27 -0.10
C VAL A 268 -7.68 -2.34 -0.13
N MET A 269 -7.29 -2.82 -1.32
CA MET A 269 -6.19 -3.77 -1.48
C MET A 269 -4.88 -3.19 -0.95
N TYR A 270 -4.53 -1.95 -1.29
CA TYR A 270 -3.33 -1.30 -0.75
C TYR A 270 -3.40 -1.13 0.76
N ALA A 271 -4.58 -0.79 1.32
CA ALA A 271 -4.76 -0.71 2.76
C ALA A 271 -4.44 -2.05 3.44
N ILE A 272 -4.96 -3.17 2.92
CA ILE A 272 -4.72 -4.50 3.47
C ILE A 272 -3.26 -4.94 3.27
N TYR A 273 -2.70 -4.67 2.10
CA TYR A 273 -1.31 -5.04 1.80
C TYR A 273 -0.31 -4.29 2.69
N GLY A 274 -0.64 -3.07 3.11
CA GLY A 274 0.15 -2.27 4.07
C GLY A 274 0.27 -2.89 5.47
N ILE A 275 -0.52 -3.92 5.82
CA ILE A 275 -0.32 -4.69 7.07
C ILE A 275 1.02 -5.46 7.04
N SER A 276 1.46 -5.86 5.86
CA SER A 276 2.62 -6.75 5.65
C SER A 276 3.77 -6.15 4.86
N GLU A 277 3.66 -4.91 4.37
CA GLU A 277 4.69 -4.27 3.54
C GLU A 277 4.69 -2.74 3.73
N THR A 278 5.87 -2.10 3.73
CA THR A 278 6.07 -0.66 4.05
C THR A 278 6.02 0.29 2.85
N PHE A 279 5.32 -0.03 1.79
CA PHE A 279 5.33 0.78 0.56
C PHE A 279 4.22 1.85 0.47
N LEU A 280 3.34 2.00 1.47
CA LEU A 280 2.20 2.93 1.39
C LEU A 280 2.63 4.38 1.13
N LEU A 281 3.79 4.79 1.64
CA LEU A 281 4.38 6.11 1.41
C LEU A 281 5.43 6.11 0.28
N ASN A 282 5.55 5.04 -0.49
CA ASN A 282 6.48 4.96 -1.60
C ASN A 282 5.78 5.34 -2.91
N CYS A 283 6.09 6.52 -3.45
CA CYS A 283 5.45 7.06 -4.65
C CYS A 283 5.72 6.25 -5.93
N PHE A 284 6.74 5.39 -5.95
CA PHE A 284 7.05 4.53 -7.09
C PHE A 284 6.36 3.17 -7.03
N LEU A 285 5.97 2.72 -5.84
CA LEU A 285 5.39 1.41 -5.62
C LEU A 285 3.89 1.46 -5.30
N ASN A 286 3.43 2.56 -4.69
CA ASN A 286 2.02 2.75 -4.37
C ASN A 286 1.28 3.50 -5.47
N MET A 287 0.76 2.77 -6.46
CA MET A 287 -0.02 3.37 -7.54
C MET A 287 -1.38 3.91 -7.10
N SER A 288 -1.84 3.60 -5.90
CA SER A 288 -3.05 4.26 -5.36
C SER A 288 -2.85 5.75 -5.16
N LEU A 289 -1.61 6.24 -5.00
CA LEU A 289 -1.30 7.68 -4.91
C LEU A 289 -1.77 8.46 -6.15
N PHE A 290 -1.83 7.83 -7.33
CA PHE A 290 -2.44 8.46 -8.51
C PHE A 290 -3.92 8.79 -8.30
N LEU A 291 -4.65 8.00 -7.50
CA LEU A 291 -6.05 8.27 -7.17
C LEU A 291 -6.20 9.44 -6.21
N TYR A 292 -5.24 9.62 -5.28
CA TYR A 292 -5.17 10.82 -4.45
C TYR A 292 -4.90 12.06 -5.30
N GLY A 293 -3.94 11.97 -6.24
CA GLY A 293 -3.65 13.05 -7.19
C GLY A 293 -4.86 13.40 -8.06
N GLU A 294 -5.57 12.41 -8.62
CA GLU A 294 -6.80 12.61 -9.39
C GLU A 294 -7.90 13.29 -8.54
N TYR A 295 -8.05 12.87 -7.29
CA TYR A 295 -8.99 13.49 -6.37
C TYR A 295 -8.64 14.96 -6.10
N LEU A 296 -7.36 15.26 -5.87
CA LEU A 296 -6.90 16.63 -5.69
C LEU A 296 -7.13 17.46 -6.94
N TYR A 297 -6.82 16.95 -8.12
CA TYR A 297 -7.07 17.62 -9.40
C TYR A 297 -8.55 18.03 -9.53
N ILE A 298 -9.49 17.12 -9.22
CA ILE A 298 -10.93 17.38 -9.27
C ILE A 298 -11.32 18.48 -8.27
N GLN A 299 -10.79 18.42 -7.03
CA GLN A 299 -11.12 19.38 -5.98
C GLN A 299 -10.54 20.79 -6.25
N PHE A 300 -9.30 20.86 -6.78
CA PHE A 300 -8.65 22.13 -7.08
C PHE A 300 -9.28 22.83 -8.27
N ASN A 301 -9.58 22.10 -9.33
CA ASN A 301 -10.09 22.67 -10.55
C ASN A 301 -11.62 22.79 -10.56
N LYS A 302 -12.30 22.48 -9.44
CA LYS A 302 -13.78 22.51 -9.30
C LYS A 302 -14.50 21.82 -10.46
N ILE A 303 -13.90 20.75 -10.97
CA ILE A 303 -14.47 19.99 -12.08
C ILE A 303 -15.71 19.28 -11.55
N PRO A 304 -16.90 19.45 -12.18
CA PRO A 304 -18.08 18.71 -11.78
C PRO A 304 -17.76 17.21 -11.87
N ASN A 305 -18.18 16.45 -10.84
CA ASN A 305 -17.95 15.02 -10.78
C ASN A 305 -18.33 14.36 -12.11
N PRO A 306 -17.42 13.68 -12.80
CA PRO A 306 -17.80 12.89 -13.94
C PRO A 306 -18.67 11.74 -13.41
N ILE A 307 -19.99 11.90 -13.53
CA ILE A 307 -20.95 10.81 -13.26
C ILE A 307 -20.65 9.77 -14.33
N ARG A 308 -19.97 8.71 -13.93
CA ARG A 308 -19.81 7.53 -14.79
C ARG A 308 -21.06 6.69 -14.62
N CYS A 309 -21.89 6.73 -15.62
CA CYS A 309 -23.10 5.89 -15.76
C CYS A 309 -22.73 4.39 -15.75
#